data_e256d2386bb301d711a6406f2b8aae77
#
_entry.id   e256d2386bb301d711a6406f2b8aae77
#
_cell.length_a   1.000
_cell.length_b   1.000
_cell.length_c   1.000
_cell.angle_alpha   90.00
_cell.angle_beta   90.00
_cell.angle_gamma   90.00
#
_symmetry.space_group_name_H-M   'P 1'
#
loop_
_entity.id
_entity.type
_entity.pdbx_description
1 polymer ?
#
loop_
_entity_poly.entity_id
_entity_poly.type
_entity_poly.pdbx_seq_one_letter_code
_entity_poly.pdbx_strand_id
1 'polypeptide(L)'
;MIGTEYPTGYLANPKNHRLRSSLYIKTPVCQVVIDTTPDFRTQMLREQLGFLDAVIITHAHADHIMGLDDCRRVCDLRGGTLDIHATEETLSDLRRIFQYAFDGRPIAFNYFKPAPQPITGPFEIGDLRITPFQLPHGRITTTGLVFEQNGIRRLAYFSDCKEVTDEAIHFARGVQIAVLDALRPKPHPTHMCLDEALTAARRIGAGHTYLTHLTHDYDHDLDQAELPDGVELAWDGLRVSCP
;
A
#
# COMPACT_ATOMS: atom_id res chain seq x y z
N MET A 1 -19.54 -4.35 -1.65
CA MET A 1 -19.09 -5.76 -1.48
C MET A 1 -20.13 -6.67 -2.14
N ILE A 2 -19.70 -7.82 -2.70
CA ILE A 2 -20.63 -8.76 -3.36
C ILE A 2 -21.69 -9.23 -2.34
N GLY A 3 -22.97 -9.16 -2.70
CA GLY A 3 -24.09 -9.60 -1.86
C GLY A 3 -24.47 -8.62 -0.72
N THR A 4 -23.89 -7.43 -0.69
CA THR A 4 -24.27 -6.40 0.31
C THR A 4 -25.36 -5.50 -0.24
N GLU A 5 -26.42 -5.30 0.55
CA GLU A 5 -27.39 -4.25 0.33
C GLU A 5 -26.89 -2.98 1.02
N TYR A 6 -26.69 -1.91 0.24
CA TYR A 6 -26.24 -0.63 0.76
C TYR A 6 -27.40 0.27 1.16
N PRO A 7 -27.23 1.14 2.17
CA PRO A 7 -28.19 2.18 2.48
C PRO A 7 -28.52 3.04 1.26
N THR A 8 -29.72 3.57 1.21
CA THR A 8 -30.15 4.50 0.14
C THR A 8 -29.19 5.68 0.08
N GLY A 9 -28.66 5.96 -1.12
CA GLY A 9 -27.73 7.08 -1.34
C GLY A 9 -26.25 6.76 -1.06
N TYR A 10 -25.91 5.65 -0.40
CA TYR A 10 -24.52 5.29 -0.10
C TYR A 10 -23.62 5.28 -1.34
N LEU A 11 -24.07 4.62 -2.42
CA LEU A 11 -23.33 4.55 -3.67
C LEU A 11 -23.45 5.82 -4.55
N ALA A 12 -24.21 6.84 -4.13
CA ALA A 12 -24.18 8.14 -4.79
C ALA A 12 -22.92 8.94 -4.48
N ASN A 13 -22.27 8.64 -3.35
CA ASN A 13 -20.97 9.22 -2.99
C ASN A 13 -19.82 8.45 -3.66
N PRO A 14 -19.05 9.04 -4.60
CA PRO A 14 -17.93 8.37 -5.26
C PRO A 14 -16.86 7.85 -4.31
N LYS A 15 -16.67 8.49 -3.16
CA LYS A 15 -15.70 8.09 -2.15
C LYS A 15 -16.07 6.80 -1.41
N ASN A 16 -17.31 6.33 -1.57
CA ASN A 16 -17.77 5.03 -1.09
C ASN A 16 -17.50 3.88 -2.09
N HIS A 17 -17.04 4.20 -3.30
CA HIS A 17 -16.60 3.22 -4.31
C HIS A 17 -15.13 2.88 -4.09
N ARG A 18 -14.85 1.97 -3.17
CA ARG A 18 -13.48 1.63 -2.79
C ARG A 18 -12.96 0.42 -3.56
N LEU A 19 -11.86 0.59 -4.28
CA LEU A 19 -11.04 -0.47 -4.83
C LEU A 19 -10.09 -1.03 -3.75
N ARG A 20 -9.27 -1.99 -4.09
CA ARG A 20 -8.24 -2.53 -3.18
C ARG A 20 -7.14 -1.50 -2.96
N SER A 21 -6.58 -1.49 -1.74
CA SER A 21 -5.62 -0.48 -1.30
C SER A 21 -4.27 -0.64 -2.01
N SER A 22 -3.79 0.46 -2.57
CA SER A 22 -2.46 0.59 -3.16
C SER A 22 -1.99 2.02 -2.95
N LEU A 23 -0.69 2.23 -2.86
CA LEU A 23 -0.10 3.55 -2.72
C LEU A 23 0.92 3.79 -3.84
N TYR A 24 0.79 4.90 -4.54
CA TYR A 24 1.78 5.36 -5.52
C TYR A 24 2.53 6.56 -4.98
N ILE A 25 3.85 6.48 -5.00
CA ILE A 25 4.76 7.55 -4.58
C ILE A 25 5.52 8.06 -5.78
N LYS A 26 5.55 9.38 -5.95
CA LYS A 26 6.32 10.05 -6.98
C LYS A 26 7.22 11.12 -6.37
N THR A 27 8.51 11.03 -6.66
CA THR A 27 9.48 12.07 -6.39
C THR A 27 9.97 12.67 -7.71
N PRO A 28 10.83 13.71 -7.71
CA PRO A 28 11.50 14.15 -8.92
C PRO A 28 12.40 13.08 -9.56
N VAL A 29 12.82 12.06 -8.81
CA VAL A 29 13.82 11.06 -9.23
C VAL A 29 13.21 9.70 -9.50
N CYS A 30 12.18 9.28 -8.75
CA CYS A 30 11.61 7.94 -8.89
C CYS A 30 10.09 7.89 -8.72
N GLN A 31 9.51 6.79 -9.22
CA GLN A 31 8.09 6.47 -9.16
C GLN A 31 7.95 5.03 -8.67
N VAL A 32 7.30 4.85 -7.52
CA VAL A 32 7.18 3.56 -6.84
C VAL A 32 5.72 3.27 -6.52
N VAL A 33 5.28 2.04 -6.71
CA VAL A 33 3.98 1.57 -6.23
C VAL A 33 4.16 0.57 -5.10
N ILE A 34 3.33 0.68 -4.08
CA ILE A 34 3.19 -0.30 -3.01
C ILE A 34 1.92 -1.09 -3.29
N ASP A 35 2.08 -2.39 -3.48
CA ASP A 35 1.09 -3.38 -3.83
C ASP A 35 0.40 -3.17 -5.19
N THR A 36 0.29 -4.25 -5.93
CA THR A 36 -0.36 -4.32 -7.25
C THR A 36 -1.65 -5.14 -7.13
N THR A 37 -2.68 -4.46 -6.70
CA THR A 37 -3.98 -5.07 -6.40
C THR A 37 -4.67 -5.64 -7.65
N PRO A 38 -5.73 -6.45 -7.54
CA PRO A 38 -6.55 -6.84 -8.69
C PRO A 38 -7.09 -5.65 -9.50
N ASP A 39 -7.18 -4.48 -8.86
CA ASP A 39 -7.66 -3.23 -9.47
C ASP A 39 -6.52 -2.38 -10.06
N PHE A 40 -5.27 -2.82 -9.98
CA PHE A 40 -4.06 -2.07 -10.34
C PHE A 40 -4.15 -1.41 -11.72
N ARG A 41 -4.57 -2.17 -12.73
CA ARG A 41 -4.74 -1.64 -14.09
C ARG A 41 -5.75 -0.49 -14.11
N THR A 42 -6.88 -0.65 -13.46
CA THR A 42 -7.92 0.39 -13.36
C THR A 42 -7.39 1.63 -12.66
N GLN A 43 -6.65 1.44 -11.56
CA GLN A 43 -6.03 2.52 -10.79
C GLN A 43 -5.01 3.29 -11.65
N MET A 44 -4.09 2.60 -12.32
CA MET A 44 -3.08 3.23 -13.19
C MET A 44 -3.71 4.03 -14.35
N LEU A 45 -4.75 3.48 -14.99
CA LEU A 45 -5.45 4.15 -16.09
C LEU A 45 -6.23 5.37 -15.60
N ARG A 46 -6.95 5.26 -14.48
CA ARG A 46 -7.70 6.37 -13.88
C ARG A 46 -6.79 7.55 -13.55
N GLU A 47 -5.64 7.28 -12.93
CA GLU A 47 -4.70 8.30 -12.51
C GLU A 47 -3.72 8.73 -13.61
N GLN A 48 -3.83 8.14 -14.81
CA GLN A 48 -2.96 8.39 -15.97
C GLN A 48 -1.47 8.12 -15.66
N LEU A 49 -1.20 7.09 -14.89
CA LEU A 49 0.14 6.66 -14.53
C LEU A 49 0.64 5.64 -15.56
N GLY A 50 1.81 5.86 -16.13
CA GLY A 50 2.35 5.02 -17.21
C GLY A 50 3.71 4.42 -16.92
N PHE A 51 4.36 4.82 -15.83
CA PHE A 51 5.73 4.41 -15.54
C PHE A 51 5.94 4.11 -14.06
N LEU A 52 6.80 3.13 -13.78
CA LEU A 52 7.28 2.78 -12.44
C LEU A 52 8.76 2.46 -12.49
N ASP A 53 9.49 2.85 -11.47
CA ASP A 53 10.88 2.44 -11.26
C ASP A 53 10.94 1.13 -10.48
N ALA A 54 10.05 0.95 -9.52
CA ALA A 54 9.97 -0.26 -8.73
C ALA A 54 8.55 -0.52 -8.20
N VAL A 55 8.32 -1.76 -7.78
CA VAL A 55 7.17 -2.21 -7.00
C VAL A 55 7.67 -2.69 -5.66
N ILE A 56 6.97 -2.35 -4.58
CA ILE A 56 7.17 -2.92 -3.26
C ILE A 56 5.92 -3.74 -2.92
N ILE A 57 6.08 -5.00 -2.56
CA ILE A 57 4.97 -5.86 -2.13
C ILE A 57 5.06 -6.06 -0.63
N THR A 58 3.98 -5.68 0.07
CA THR A 58 3.90 -5.78 1.52
C THR A 58 3.76 -7.23 2.01
N HIS A 59 2.92 -8.02 1.35
CA HIS A 59 2.69 -9.45 1.61
C HIS A 59 1.94 -10.09 0.43
N ALA A 60 1.79 -11.43 0.43
CA ALA A 60 1.32 -12.18 -0.72
C ALA A 60 -0.20 -12.49 -0.74
N HIS A 61 -1.04 -11.75 -0.02
CA HIS A 61 -2.49 -11.89 -0.17
C HIS A 61 -2.96 -11.44 -1.55
N ALA A 62 -4.01 -12.08 -2.05
CA ALA A 62 -4.51 -11.90 -3.41
C ALA A 62 -4.88 -10.45 -3.73
N ASP A 63 -5.44 -9.72 -2.78
CA ASP A 63 -5.85 -8.33 -2.93
C ASP A 63 -4.66 -7.35 -2.99
N HIS A 64 -3.44 -7.82 -2.75
CA HIS A 64 -2.20 -7.03 -2.87
C HIS A 64 -1.36 -7.37 -4.10
N ILE A 65 -1.52 -8.58 -4.68
CA ILE A 65 -0.59 -9.06 -5.71
C ILE A 65 -1.21 -9.40 -7.06
N MET A 66 -2.55 -9.61 -7.16
CA MET A 66 -3.14 -10.20 -8.38
C MET A 66 -3.14 -9.29 -9.61
N GLY A 67 -2.78 -8.01 -9.47
CA GLY A 67 -2.52 -7.12 -10.61
C GLY A 67 -1.06 -7.08 -11.07
N LEU A 68 -0.17 -7.89 -10.49
CA LEU A 68 1.27 -7.85 -10.77
C LEU A 68 1.60 -8.12 -12.25
N ASP A 69 0.83 -8.95 -12.94
CA ASP A 69 1.04 -9.22 -14.37
C ASP A 69 0.82 -7.98 -15.26
N ASP A 70 -0.02 -7.04 -14.86
CA ASP A 70 -0.21 -5.79 -15.61
C ASP A 70 1.06 -4.91 -15.64
N CYS A 71 2.02 -5.16 -14.75
CA CYS A 71 3.35 -4.55 -14.80
C CYS A 71 4.17 -4.96 -16.03
N ARG A 72 3.75 -5.97 -16.80
CA ARG A 72 4.36 -6.31 -18.09
C ARG A 72 4.45 -5.10 -19.03
N ARG A 73 3.42 -4.23 -19.02
CA ARG A 73 3.43 -3.01 -19.84
C ARG A 73 4.51 -2.04 -19.38
N VAL A 74 4.76 -1.94 -18.08
CA VAL A 74 5.86 -1.12 -17.53
C VAL A 74 7.21 -1.67 -17.99
N CYS A 75 7.40 -3.00 -17.97
CA CYS A 75 8.61 -3.64 -18.49
C CYS A 75 8.85 -3.33 -19.98
N ASP A 76 7.78 -3.34 -20.80
CA ASP A 76 7.89 -2.98 -22.22
C ASP A 76 8.29 -1.51 -22.42
N LEU A 77 7.69 -0.59 -21.66
CA LEU A 77 8.00 0.84 -21.72
C LEU A 77 9.42 1.14 -21.25
N ARG A 78 9.93 0.38 -20.27
CA ARG A 78 11.32 0.46 -19.79
C ARG A 78 12.31 -0.20 -20.74
N GLY A 79 11.86 -1.09 -21.62
CA GLY A 79 12.71 -1.95 -22.43
C GLY A 79 13.53 -2.95 -21.60
N GLY A 80 13.05 -3.32 -20.41
CA GLY A 80 13.82 -4.14 -19.46
C GLY A 80 12.97 -4.77 -18.34
N THR A 81 13.65 -5.15 -17.27
CA THR A 81 13.02 -5.69 -16.05
C THR A 81 12.44 -4.59 -15.16
N LEU A 82 11.58 -4.99 -14.23
CA LEU A 82 11.05 -4.13 -13.18
C LEU A 82 11.45 -4.70 -11.82
N ASP A 83 12.05 -3.88 -10.97
CA ASP A 83 12.44 -4.27 -9.62
C ASP A 83 11.22 -4.52 -8.74
N ILE A 84 11.18 -5.70 -8.10
CA ILE A 84 10.12 -6.13 -7.19
C ILE A 84 10.74 -6.35 -5.82
N HIS A 85 10.55 -5.40 -4.93
CA HIS A 85 11.03 -5.46 -3.55
C HIS A 85 9.99 -6.14 -2.66
N ALA A 86 10.40 -7.17 -1.96
CA ALA A 86 9.59 -7.85 -0.94
C ALA A 86 10.47 -8.69 -0.02
N THR A 87 9.94 -9.17 1.11
CA THR A 87 10.65 -10.17 1.92
C THR A 87 10.85 -11.46 1.12
N GLU A 88 11.85 -12.27 1.50
CA GLU A 88 12.10 -13.54 0.80
C GLU A 88 10.92 -14.51 0.90
N GLU A 89 10.16 -14.47 2.00
CA GLU A 89 8.92 -15.21 2.15
C GLU A 89 7.88 -14.80 1.08
N THR A 90 7.63 -13.51 0.97
CA THR A 90 6.72 -12.95 -0.05
C THR A 90 7.23 -13.25 -1.47
N LEU A 91 8.54 -13.11 -1.75
CA LEU A 91 9.12 -13.44 -3.06
C LEU A 91 8.96 -14.93 -3.40
N SER A 92 9.05 -15.81 -2.40
CA SER A 92 8.82 -17.25 -2.59
C SER A 92 7.37 -17.53 -3.03
N ASP A 93 6.39 -16.86 -2.42
CA ASP A 93 5.00 -16.95 -2.83
C ASP A 93 4.76 -16.36 -4.23
N LEU A 94 5.36 -15.22 -4.56
CA LEU A 94 5.29 -14.64 -5.90
C LEU A 94 5.85 -15.58 -6.97
N ARG A 95 6.99 -16.23 -6.72
CA ARG A 95 7.58 -17.25 -7.63
C ARG A 95 6.64 -18.43 -7.85
N ARG A 96 5.92 -18.85 -6.81
CA ARG A 96 4.96 -19.93 -6.89
C ARG A 96 3.69 -19.54 -7.66
N ILE A 97 3.16 -18.34 -7.40
CA ILE A 97 1.90 -17.86 -8.00
C ILE A 97 2.12 -17.42 -9.45
N PHE A 98 3.19 -16.69 -9.74
CA PHE A 98 3.54 -16.16 -11.07
C PHE A 98 4.71 -16.94 -11.69
N GLN A 99 4.73 -18.26 -11.54
CA GLN A 99 5.84 -19.12 -11.96
C GLN A 99 6.34 -18.83 -13.38
N TYR A 100 5.43 -18.55 -14.33
CA TYR A 100 5.77 -18.25 -15.72
C TYR A 100 6.68 -17.02 -15.88
N ALA A 101 6.64 -16.05 -14.93
CA ALA A 101 7.42 -14.83 -14.97
C ALA A 101 8.77 -14.96 -14.22
N PHE A 102 8.89 -15.94 -13.33
CA PHE A 102 10.06 -16.16 -12.47
C PHE A 102 10.88 -17.41 -12.81
N ASP A 103 10.54 -18.15 -13.88
CA ASP A 103 11.13 -19.45 -14.22
C ASP A 103 12.51 -19.35 -14.89
N GLY A 104 13.03 -18.14 -15.11
CA GLY A 104 14.36 -17.90 -15.70
C GLY A 104 14.46 -18.18 -17.19
N ARG A 105 13.37 -18.52 -17.89
CA ARG A 105 13.39 -18.74 -19.34
C ARG A 105 13.56 -17.44 -20.10
N PRO A 106 14.14 -17.47 -21.33
CA PRO A 106 14.18 -16.30 -22.17
C PRO A 106 12.78 -15.73 -22.40
N ILE A 107 12.59 -14.47 -22.03
CA ILE A 107 11.27 -13.85 -22.04
C ILE A 107 11.09 -13.12 -23.37
N ALA A 108 10.02 -13.47 -24.11
CA ALA A 108 9.60 -12.78 -25.33
C ALA A 108 9.04 -11.38 -25.03
N PHE A 109 8.74 -10.61 -26.07
CA PHE A 109 8.03 -9.33 -25.94
C PHE A 109 6.66 -9.51 -25.24
N ASN A 110 6.23 -8.48 -24.54
CA ASN A 110 4.93 -8.41 -23.84
C ASN A 110 4.79 -9.39 -22.66
N TYR A 111 5.88 -9.79 -22.01
CA TYR A 111 5.85 -10.55 -20.78
C TYR A 111 6.23 -9.69 -19.58
N PHE A 112 5.70 -10.02 -18.43
CA PHE A 112 6.17 -9.49 -17.17
C PHE A 112 7.60 -10.00 -16.88
N LYS A 113 8.51 -9.09 -16.58
CA LYS A 113 9.94 -9.36 -16.34
C LYS A 113 10.33 -8.85 -14.94
N PRO A 114 9.96 -9.58 -13.87
CA PRO A 114 10.34 -9.17 -12.52
C PRO A 114 11.84 -9.34 -12.30
N ALA A 115 12.45 -8.39 -11.61
CA ALA A 115 13.77 -8.49 -11.00
C ALA A 115 13.61 -8.51 -9.48
N PRO A 116 13.61 -9.69 -8.83
CA PRO A 116 13.39 -9.80 -7.39
C PRO A 116 14.50 -9.10 -6.59
N GLN A 117 14.10 -8.25 -5.64
CA GLN A 117 14.97 -7.52 -4.72
C GLN A 117 14.58 -7.87 -3.28
N PRO A 118 15.27 -8.81 -2.62
CA PRO A 118 14.94 -9.22 -1.26
C PRO A 118 15.12 -8.07 -0.26
N ILE A 119 14.08 -7.78 0.52
CA ILE A 119 14.14 -6.82 1.62
C ILE A 119 14.72 -7.53 2.85
N THR A 120 15.92 -7.15 3.25
CA THR A 120 16.61 -7.68 4.45
C THR A 120 16.88 -6.62 5.52
N GLY A 121 16.57 -5.37 5.24
CA GLY A 121 16.77 -4.20 6.09
C GLY A 121 16.45 -2.92 5.30
N PRO A 122 16.87 -1.75 5.77
CA PRO A 122 16.70 -0.51 5.02
C PRO A 122 17.34 -0.58 3.64
N PHE A 123 16.65 -0.02 2.63
CA PHE A 123 17.07 0.00 1.22
C PHE A 123 16.73 1.34 0.56
N GLU A 124 17.20 1.54 -0.67
CA GLU A 124 17.01 2.79 -1.40
C GLU A 124 16.39 2.55 -2.78
N ILE A 125 15.48 3.44 -3.19
CA ILE A 125 14.96 3.53 -4.54
C ILE A 125 15.01 5.01 -4.96
N GLY A 126 15.85 5.35 -5.92
CA GLY A 126 16.07 6.73 -6.32
C GLY A 126 16.57 7.58 -5.17
N ASP A 127 15.79 8.60 -4.80
CA ASP A 127 16.06 9.52 -3.68
C ASP A 127 15.29 9.17 -2.39
N LEU A 128 14.66 8.01 -2.36
CA LEU A 128 13.95 7.50 -1.19
C LEU A 128 14.80 6.48 -0.45
N ARG A 129 14.99 6.68 0.85
CA ARG A 129 15.44 5.67 1.80
C ARG A 129 14.22 5.06 2.49
N ILE A 130 14.12 3.73 2.48
CA ILE A 130 12.94 3.01 2.93
C ILE A 130 13.34 2.06 4.05
N THR A 131 12.72 2.21 5.21
CA THR A 131 12.94 1.33 6.37
C THR A 131 11.74 0.42 6.55
N PRO A 132 11.93 -0.93 6.43
CA PRO A 132 10.86 -1.91 6.59
C PRO A 132 10.65 -2.30 8.05
N PHE A 133 9.41 -2.66 8.40
CA PHE A 133 9.02 -3.21 9.70
C PHE A 133 8.11 -4.41 9.49
N GLN A 134 8.34 -5.50 10.25
CA GLN A 134 7.44 -6.64 10.23
C GLN A 134 6.28 -6.39 11.20
N LEU A 135 5.06 -6.40 10.66
CA LEU A 135 3.83 -6.12 11.40
C LEU A 135 2.95 -7.38 11.44
N PRO A 136 2.27 -7.68 12.57
CA PRO A 136 1.42 -8.87 12.68
C PRO A 136 0.16 -8.75 11.82
N HIS A 137 -0.13 -9.80 11.06
CA HIS A 137 -1.31 -9.90 10.20
C HIS A 137 -1.87 -11.34 10.24
N GLY A 138 -2.56 -11.67 11.33
CA GLY A 138 -3.11 -13.00 11.53
C GLY A 138 -2.03 -14.08 11.66
N ARG A 139 -1.94 -14.98 10.69
CA ARG A 139 -0.96 -16.08 10.68
C ARG A 139 0.35 -15.72 9.98
N ILE A 140 0.40 -14.58 9.34
CA ILE A 140 1.55 -14.07 8.58
C ILE A 140 1.97 -12.72 9.14
N THR A 141 3.06 -12.19 8.62
CA THR A 141 3.44 -10.79 8.78
C THR A 141 3.26 -10.03 7.49
N THR A 142 3.02 -8.74 7.59
CA THR A 142 3.07 -7.78 6.49
C THR A 142 4.23 -6.82 6.68
N THR A 143 4.71 -6.21 5.61
CA THR A 143 5.81 -5.26 5.66
C THR A 143 5.27 -3.84 5.74
N GLY A 144 5.37 -3.22 6.92
CA GLY A 144 5.20 -1.77 7.07
C GLY A 144 6.43 -1.02 6.58
N LEU A 145 6.25 0.20 6.10
CA LEU A 145 7.30 0.97 5.43
C LEU A 145 7.36 2.40 5.95
N VAL A 146 8.56 2.91 6.23
CA VAL A 146 8.78 4.34 6.48
C VAL A 146 9.73 4.89 5.41
N PHE A 147 9.27 5.94 4.75
CA PHE A 147 9.98 6.60 3.64
C PHE A 147 10.63 7.89 4.12
N GLU A 148 11.93 8.00 3.87
CA GLU A 148 12.72 9.20 4.10
C GLU A 148 13.20 9.76 2.76
N GLN A 149 13.18 11.09 2.64
CA GLN A 149 13.74 11.82 1.51
C GLN A 149 14.57 12.99 2.05
N ASN A 150 15.82 13.11 1.63
CA ASN A 150 16.73 14.14 2.09
C ASN A 150 16.89 14.18 3.64
N GLY A 151 16.90 13.01 4.28
CA GLY A 151 17.02 12.87 5.73
C GLY A 151 15.76 13.23 6.53
N ILE A 152 14.64 13.49 5.85
CA ILE A 152 13.35 13.81 6.48
C ILE A 152 12.40 12.63 6.29
N ARG A 153 11.80 12.13 7.38
CA ARG A 153 10.76 11.11 7.32
C ARG A 153 9.46 11.71 6.80
N ARG A 154 9.12 11.36 5.56
CA ARG A 154 7.98 11.92 4.83
C ARG A 154 6.71 11.14 5.08
N LEU A 155 6.78 9.80 5.00
CA LEU A 155 5.62 8.94 4.98
C LEU A 155 5.88 7.67 5.79
N ALA A 156 4.91 7.28 6.62
CA ALA A 156 4.80 5.94 7.19
C ALA A 156 3.57 5.25 6.59
N TYR A 157 3.74 4.04 6.05
CA TYR A 157 2.67 3.24 5.48
C TYR A 157 2.58 1.91 6.24
N PHE A 158 1.51 1.74 6.99
CA PHE A 158 1.23 0.57 7.84
C PHE A 158 -0.17 0.05 7.52
N SER A 159 -0.28 -0.62 6.37
CA SER A 159 -1.52 -1.24 5.91
C SER A 159 -1.51 -2.74 6.18
N ASP A 160 -2.71 -3.31 6.32
CA ASP A 160 -2.94 -4.72 6.57
C ASP A 160 -2.22 -5.26 7.79
N CYS A 161 -2.40 -4.60 8.93
CA CYS A 161 -1.81 -5.07 10.17
C CYS A 161 -2.79 -5.03 11.33
N LYS A 162 -2.63 -5.98 12.25
CA LYS A 162 -3.41 -6.00 13.50
C LYS A 162 -2.96 -4.92 14.46
N GLU A 163 -1.69 -4.58 14.41
CA GLU A 163 -1.09 -3.53 15.23
C GLU A 163 0.17 -2.97 14.57
N VAL A 164 0.48 -1.73 14.85
CA VAL A 164 1.78 -1.13 14.56
C VAL A 164 2.67 -1.37 15.78
N THR A 165 3.78 -2.09 15.59
CA THR A 165 4.70 -2.44 16.69
C THR A 165 5.30 -1.20 17.35
N ASP A 166 5.71 -1.31 18.61
CA ASP A 166 6.34 -0.21 19.34
C ASP A 166 7.60 0.32 18.64
N GLU A 167 8.38 -0.55 18.01
CA GLU A 167 9.55 -0.18 17.22
C GLU A 167 9.15 0.68 16.01
N ALA A 168 8.14 0.24 15.24
CA ALA A 168 7.65 0.97 14.07
C ALA A 168 7.04 2.33 14.47
N ILE A 169 6.27 2.38 15.55
CA ILE A 169 5.73 3.63 16.10
C ILE A 169 6.87 4.59 16.51
N HIS A 170 7.86 4.07 17.24
CA HIS A 170 8.98 4.90 17.69
C HIS A 170 9.75 5.48 16.51
N PHE A 171 10.02 4.67 15.49
CA PHE A 171 10.72 5.13 14.29
C PHE A 171 9.89 6.11 13.45
N ALA A 172 8.58 5.88 13.33
CA ALA A 172 7.68 6.75 12.56
C ALA A 172 7.25 8.03 13.30
N ARG A 173 7.65 8.21 14.57
CA ARG A 173 7.21 9.36 15.37
C ARG A 173 7.51 10.69 14.71
N GLY A 174 6.47 11.52 14.59
CA GLY A 174 6.55 12.86 13.99
C GLY A 174 6.77 12.85 12.48
N VAL A 175 6.50 11.75 11.79
CA VAL A 175 6.50 11.69 10.33
C VAL A 175 5.48 12.70 9.76
N GLN A 176 5.70 13.20 8.56
CA GLN A 176 4.78 14.19 7.98
C GLN A 176 3.39 13.59 7.70
N ILE A 177 3.37 12.38 7.12
CA ILE A 177 2.13 11.67 6.80
C ILE A 177 2.22 10.25 7.33
N ALA A 178 1.15 9.78 7.99
CA ALA A 178 0.92 8.38 8.29
C ALA A 178 -0.26 7.85 7.49
N VAL A 179 -0.13 6.65 6.92
CA VAL A 179 -1.22 5.90 6.29
C VAL A 179 -1.37 4.60 7.06
N LEU A 180 -2.54 4.40 7.68
CA LEU A 180 -2.78 3.33 8.63
C LEU A 180 -3.96 2.45 8.21
N ASP A 181 -3.83 1.14 8.44
CA ASP A 181 -4.97 0.21 8.37
C ASP A 181 -6.07 0.65 9.35
N ALA A 182 -7.31 0.65 8.90
CA ALA A 182 -8.49 0.85 9.73
C ALA A 182 -9.68 0.10 9.14
N LEU A 183 -9.53 -1.21 8.96
CA LEU A 183 -10.40 -2.04 8.14
C LEU A 183 -11.90 -1.72 8.31
N ARG A 184 -12.37 -1.63 9.55
CA ARG A 184 -13.78 -1.38 9.90
C ARG A 184 -13.91 -0.80 11.31
N PRO A 185 -15.07 -0.18 11.66
CA PRO A 185 -15.29 0.36 13.00
C PRO A 185 -15.17 -0.68 14.13
N LYS A 186 -15.60 -1.94 13.86
CA LYS A 186 -15.62 -3.02 14.86
C LYS A 186 -14.31 -3.82 14.86
N PRO A 187 -13.90 -4.41 16.01
CA PRO A 187 -12.69 -5.22 16.11
C PRO A 187 -12.60 -6.33 15.06
N HIS A 188 -11.38 -6.58 14.59
CA HIS A 188 -11.04 -7.62 13.64
C HIS A 188 -9.82 -8.41 14.13
N PRO A 189 -9.72 -9.73 13.89
CA PRO A 189 -8.62 -10.54 14.42
C PRO A 189 -7.26 -10.28 13.75
N THR A 190 -7.24 -9.75 12.53
CA THR A 190 -6.01 -9.61 11.72
C THR A 190 -5.72 -8.18 11.25
N HIS A 191 -6.66 -7.26 11.44
CA HIS A 191 -6.54 -5.84 11.07
C HIS A 191 -6.84 -4.94 12.24
N MET A 192 -6.36 -3.71 12.19
CA MET A 192 -6.81 -2.67 13.11
C MET A 192 -8.27 -2.30 12.82
N CYS A 193 -9.04 -2.11 13.88
CA CYS A 193 -10.30 -1.38 13.81
C CYS A 193 -10.04 0.13 13.97
N LEU A 194 -11.08 0.93 13.83
CA LEU A 194 -10.96 2.39 13.93
C LEU A 194 -10.28 2.86 15.23
N ASP A 195 -10.70 2.36 16.38
CA ASP A 195 -10.14 2.76 17.68
C ASP A 195 -8.66 2.40 17.82
N GLU A 196 -8.26 1.24 17.31
CA GLU A 196 -6.86 0.78 17.29
C GLU A 196 -6.02 1.67 16.37
N ALA A 197 -6.53 2.01 15.18
CA ALA A 197 -5.88 2.92 14.23
C ALA A 197 -5.73 4.33 14.80
N LEU A 198 -6.76 4.89 15.43
CA LEU A 198 -6.69 6.18 16.09
C LEU A 198 -5.71 6.19 17.27
N THR A 199 -5.57 5.07 17.97
CA THR A 199 -4.56 4.92 19.02
C THR A 199 -3.15 4.90 18.44
N ALA A 200 -2.91 4.18 17.35
CA ALA A 200 -1.64 4.20 16.64
C ALA A 200 -1.32 5.61 16.09
N ALA A 201 -2.29 6.30 15.48
CA ALA A 201 -2.16 7.67 14.99
C ALA A 201 -1.69 8.64 16.08
N ARG A 202 -2.33 8.60 17.26
CA ARG A 202 -1.93 9.44 18.40
C ARG A 202 -0.50 9.14 18.88
N ARG A 203 -0.08 7.88 18.88
CA ARG A 203 1.27 7.46 19.31
C ARG A 203 2.34 7.86 18.31
N ILE A 204 2.04 7.80 17.01
CA ILE A 204 2.93 8.25 15.93
C ILE A 204 3.04 9.78 15.95
N GLY A 205 1.93 10.49 16.14
CA GLY A 205 1.88 11.95 16.13
C GLY A 205 2.35 12.54 14.80
N ALA A 206 1.86 11.97 13.69
CA ALA A 206 2.12 12.47 12.34
C ALA A 206 1.53 13.87 12.13
N GLY A 207 2.09 14.62 11.17
CA GLY A 207 1.50 15.90 10.75
C GLY A 207 0.08 15.71 10.21
N HIS A 208 -0.16 14.62 9.48
CA HIS A 208 -1.48 14.19 9.02
C HIS A 208 -1.57 12.65 8.97
N THR A 209 -2.75 12.10 9.23
CA THR A 209 -2.99 10.64 9.18
C THR A 209 -4.12 10.33 8.22
N TYR A 210 -3.90 9.39 7.30
CA TYR A 210 -4.92 8.83 6.43
C TYR A 210 -5.23 7.39 6.83
N LEU A 211 -6.52 7.06 6.96
CA LEU A 211 -6.99 5.71 7.23
C LEU A 211 -7.30 5.01 5.91
N THR A 212 -6.74 3.84 5.71
CA THR A 212 -6.84 3.05 4.47
C THR A 212 -7.34 1.64 4.72
N HIS A 213 -7.45 0.83 3.67
CA HIS A 213 -7.95 -0.56 3.71
C HIS A 213 -9.38 -0.68 4.25
N LEU A 214 -10.20 0.34 3.97
CA LEU A 214 -11.53 0.52 4.53
C LEU A 214 -12.56 -0.41 3.87
N THR A 215 -13.39 -1.06 4.68
CA THR A 215 -14.55 -1.81 4.20
C THR A 215 -15.73 -0.88 3.88
N HIS A 216 -16.80 -1.50 3.37
CA HIS A 216 -18.10 -0.86 3.14
C HIS A 216 -18.88 -0.49 4.42
N ASP A 217 -18.32 -0.83 5.60
CA ASP A 217 -18.91 -0.44 6.88
C ASP A 217 -18.77 1.07 7.17
N TYR A 218 -17.91 1.76 6.42
CA TYR A 218 -17.78 3.22 6.50
C TYR A 218 -18.60 3.92 5.42
N ASP A 219 -19.41 4.88 5.81
CA ASP A 219 -19.88 5.94 4.92
C ASP A 219 -18.88 7.09 4.97
N HIS A 220 -18.30 7.46 3.81
CA HIS A 220 -17.15 8.37 3.81
C HIS A 220 -17.45 9.70 4.50
N ASP A 221 -18.56 10.34 4.16
CA ASP A 221 -18.83 11.69 4.66
C ASP A 221 -19.33 11.67 6.12
N LEU A 222 -20.11 10.66 6.49
CA LEU A 222 -20.64 10.54 7.86
C LEU A 222 -19.52 10.18 8.84
N ASP A 223 -18.72 9.17 8.54
CA ASP A 223 -17.65 8.73 9.43
C ASP A 223 -16.49 9.74 9.46
N GLN A 224 -16.20 10.42 8.32
CA GLN A 224 -15.20 11.48 8.29
C GLN A 224 -15.53 12.62 9.26
N ALA A 225 -16.79 12.96 9.41
CA ALA A 225 -17.23 14.03 10.31
C ALA A 225 -16.98 13.73 11.79
N GLU A 226 -16.83 12.46 12.16
CA GLU A 226 -16.59 12.00 13.54
C GLU A 226 -15.09 11.80 13.85
N LEU A 227 -14.21 11.94 12.86
CA LEU A 227 -12.77 11.76 13.07
C LEU A 227 -12.15 12.98 13.77
N PRO A 228 -11.08 12.78 14.57
CA PRO A 228 -10.35 13.88 15.16
C PRO A 228 -9.59 14.68 14.11
N ASP A 229 -9.29 15.94 14.44
CA ASP A 229 -8.48 16.82 13.60
C ASP A 229 -7.17 16.15 13.16
N GLY A 230 -6.81 16.31 11.88
CA GLY A 230 -5.60 15.72 11.30
C GLY A 230 -5.70 14.24 10.97
N VAL A 231 -6.89 13.63 11.07
CA VAL A 231 -7.16 12.27 10.62
C VAL A 231 -8.26 12.26 9.55
N GLU A 232 -8.00 11.59 8.44
CA GLU A 232 -8.94 11.50 7.31
C GLU A 232 -9.09 10.07 6.81
N LEU A 233 -10.29 9.73 6.32
CA LEU A 233 -10.50 8.52 5.52
C LEU A 233 -9.88 8.70 4.14
N ALA A 234 -9.01 7.80 3.72
CA ALA A 234 -8.51 7.79 2.35
C ALA A 234 -9.62 7.38 1.37
N TRP A 235 -9.49 7.83 0.12
CA TRP A 235 -10.39 7.44 -0.98
C TRP A 235 -9.59 7.24 -2.27
N ASP A 236 -10.21 6.55 -3.23
CA ASP A 236 -9.59 6.24 -4.51
C ASP A 236 -9.27 7.50 -5.31
N GLY A 237 -7.98 7.70 -5.60
CA GLY A 237 -7.50 8.88 -6.31
C GLY A 237 -7.11 10.05 -5.40
N LEU A 238 -7.12 9.88 -4.08
CA LEU A 238 -6.57 10.88 -3.16
C LEU A 238 -5.10 11.18 -3.50
N ARG A 239 -4.79 12.46 -3.70
CA ARG A 239 -3.41 12.92 -3.95
C ARG A 239 -2.97 13.84 -2.83
N VAL A 240 -1.81 13.53 -2.25
CA VAL A 240 -1.23 14.27 -1.13
C VAL A 240 0.19 14.66 -1.48
N SER A 241 0.56 15.90 -1.20
CA SER A 241 1.93 16.39 -1.36
C SER A 241 2.63 16.46 -0.01
N CYS A 242 3.84 15.92 0.07
CA CYS A 242 4.75 16.13 1.19
C CYS A 242 5.63 17.36 0.86
N PRO A 243 5.54 18.46 1.61
CA PRO A 243 6.35 19.66 1.36
C PRO A 243 7.84 19.44 1.65
#